data_ea91fb02a169ad1a14c73b1898e85511
#
_entry.id   ea91fb02a169ad1a14c73b1898e85511
#
_cell.length_a   1.000
_cell.length_b   1.000
_cell.length_c   1.000
_cell.angle_alpha   90.00
_cell.angle_beta   90.00
_cell.angle_gamma   90.00
#
_symmetry.space_group_name_H-M   'P 1'
#
loop_
_entity.id
_entity.type
_entity.pdbx_description
1 polymer ?
#
loop_
_entity_poly.entity_id
_entity_poly.type
_entity_poly.pdbx_seq_one_letter_code
_entity_poly.pdbx_strand_id
1 'polypeptide(L)'
;MITLNDYLYSGDTVLKILQKYTRDLRKEAKLTHNEIDMMHVNFLIQITELLEHNDFLTAQSQKIREFYKYMAHEYPFLAFTFKGRIKSLIRAEEKFNGYIVEYIYDYYTKHGTYPPVSELKNKLSCFRDFIAYRIVLCMPKCHLKPGEDQETASIRYLYEIANVLPGFLEERGFTVESAYGVKKSTSPLLNEDVKMYYRDYICGTSGKGYQSLHITVYDNSSRSFMEVQLRTQKMDDTAEIGPANHLGYEKKQQD
;
A
#
# COMPACT_ATOMS: atom_id res chain seq x y z
N MET A 1 18.11 -10.51 22.24
CA MET A 1 17.24 -9.63 21.44
C MET A 1 16.16 -10.49 20.80
N ILE A 2 14.89 -10.24 21.14
CA ILE A 2 13.74 -10.97 20.58
C ILE A 2 13.43 -10.44 19.18
N THR A 3 13.11 -11.33 18.26
CA THR A 3 12.75 -11.00 16.88
C THR A 3 11.37 -11.55 16.53
N LEU A 4 10.72 -11.00 15.51
CA LEU A 4 9.43 -11.50 15.03
C LEU A 4 9.51 -12.99 14.61
N ASN A 5 10.66 -13.41 14.07
CA ASN A 5 10.87 -14.80 13.64
C ASN A 5 10.69 -15.83 14.76
N ASP A 6 10.98 -15.45 16.02
CA ASP A 6 10.83 -16.34 17.18
C ASP A 6 9.36 -16.74 17.43
N TYR A 7 8.41 -16.02 16.83
CA TYR A 7 6.97 -16.20 17.01
C TYR A 7 6.24 -16.76 15.78
N LEU A 8 6.81 -16.66 14.57
CA LEU A 8 6.14 -17.00 13.32
C LEU A 8 5.73 -18.48 13.21
N TYR A 9 6.44 -19.35 13.87
CA TYR A 9 6.21 -20.81 13.80
C TYR A 9 5.34 -21.36 14.95
N SER A 10 4.71 -20.48 15.75
CA SER A 10 3.92 -20.87 16.91
C SER A 10 2.56 -21.53 16.56
N GLY A 11 2.13 -21.47 15.31
CA GLY A 11 0.79 -21.89 14.90
C GLY A 11 -0.34 -20.92 15.32
N ASP A 12 0.01 -19.78 15.92
CA ASP A 12 -0.95 -18.77 16.34
C ASP A 12 -1.45 -17.92 15.16
N THR A 13 -2.58 -17.26 15.33
CA THR A 13 -3.06 -16.26 14.37
C THR A 13 -2.12 -15.05 14.36
N VAL A 14 -2.07 -14.34 13.23
CA VAL A 14 -1.25 -13.12 13.04
C VAL A 14 -1.44 -12.13 14.19
N LEU A 15 -2.68 -11.91 14.63
CA LEU A 15 -2.99 -11.00 15.73
C LEU A 15 -2.36 -11.48 17.05
N LYS A 16 -2.48 -12.76 17.38
CA LYS A 16 -1.86 -13.34 18.60
C LYS A 16 -0.34 -13.27 18.55
N ILE A 17 0.25 -13.53 17.39
CA ILE A 17 1.70 -13.39 17.19
C ILE A 17 2.11 -11.95 17.50
N LEU A 18 1.44 -10.98 16.92
CA LEU A 18 1.73 -9.56 17.12
C LEU A 18 1.61 -9.14 18.58
N GLN A 19 0.53 -9.53 19.23
CA GLN A 19 0.28 -9.23 20.66
C GLN A 19 1.37 -9.83 21.56
N LYS A 20 1.80 -11.08 21.32
CA LYS A 20 2.86 -11.73 22.09
C LYS A 20 4.21 -11.03 21.87
N TYR A 21 4.60 -10.84 20.61
CA TYR A 21 5.85 -10.19 20.24
C TYR A 21 5.93 -8.76 20.81
N THR A 22 4.90 -7.95 20.59
CA THR A 22 4.83 -6.58 21.12
C THR A 22 4.97 -6.52 22.63
N ARG A 23 4.29 -7.43 23.36
CA ARG A 23 4.36 -7.50 24.80
C ARG A 23 5.77 -7.83 25.29
N ASP A 24 6.43 -8.80 24.66
CA ASP A 24 7.72 -9.28 25.13
C ASP A 24 8.84 -8.30 24.73
N LEU A 25 8.76 -7.71 23.51
CA LEU A 25 9.66 -6.61 23.10
C LEU A 25 9.51 -5.40 24.02
N ARG A 26 8.28 -5.06 24.46
CA ARG A 26 8.05 -3.96 25.41
C ARG A 26 8.70 -4.20 26.77
N LYS A 27 8.72 -5.44 27.26
CA LYS A 27 9.42 -5.80 28.50
C LYS A 27 10.92 -5.64 28.34
N GLU A 28 11.49 -6.15 27.25
CA GLU A 28 12.92 -6.04 26.95
C GLU A 28 13.32 -4.57 26.80
N ALA A 29 12.60 -3.79 26.02
CA ALA A 29 12.87 -2.37 25.80
C ALA A 29 12.86 -1.54 27.10
N LYS A 30 11.94 -1.86 28.03
CA LYS A 30 11.91 -1.22 29.36
C LYS A 30 13.10 -1.60 30.23
N LEU A 31 13.55 -2.86 30.20
CA LEU A 31 14.69 -3.34 30.98
C LEU A 31 16.00 -2.78 30.45
N THR A 32 16.14 -2.64 29.14
CA THR A 32 17.36 -2.15 28.50
C THR A 32 17.36 -0.62 28.32
N HIS A 33 16.26 0.06 28.66
CA HIS A 33 16.07 1.50 28.41
C HIS A 33 16.31 1.89 26.94
N ASN A 34 15.98 0.98 26.01
CA ASN A 34 16.18 1.18 24.58
C ASN A 34 15.00 1.96 23.98
N GLU A 35 15.23 3.22 23.63
CA GLU A 35 14.22 4.09 23.02
C GLU A 35 13.79 3.64 21.62
N ILE A 36 14.70 3.03 20.85
CA ILE A 36 14.41 2.51 19.50
C ILE A 36 13.43 1.36 19.59
N ASP A 37 13.69 0.40 20.49
CA ASP A 37 12.78 -0.72 20.72
C ASP A 37 11.41 -0.23 21.23
N MET A 38 11.38 0.83 22.06
CA MET A 38 10.11 1.43 22.47
C MET A 38 9.36 2.09 21.32
N MET A 39 10.03 2.67 20.34
CA MET A 39 9.40 3.19 19.12
C MET A 39 8.86 2.05 18.25
N HIS A 40 9.62 0.97 18.15
CA HIS A 40 9.18 -0.24 17.47
C HIS A 40 7.93 -0.83 18.12
N VAL A 41 7.91 -0.93 19.45
CA VAL A 41 6.72 -1.33 20.22
C VAL A 41 5.52 -0.45 19.90
N ASN A 42 5.68 0.87 19.87
CA ASN A 42 4.57 1.79 19.55
C ASN A 42 4.06 1.59 18.11
N PHE A 43 4.94 1.34 17.16
CA PHE A 43 4.57 0.99 15.78
C PHE A 43 3.77 -0.32 15.73
N LEU A 44 4.21 -1.36 16.43
CA LEU A 44 3.52 -2.65 16.49
C LEU A 44 2.15 -2.54 17.18
N ILE A 45 2.03 -1.67 18.21
CA ILE A 45 0.72 -1.38 18.85
C ILE A 45 -0.23 -0.77 17.82
N GLN A 46 0.20 0.22 17.04
CA GLN A 46 -0.65 0.82 16.01
C GLN A 46 -1.12 -0.21 14.97
N ILE A 47 -0.23 -1.11 14.56
CA ILE A 47 -0.60 -2.23 13.67
C ILE A 47 -1.61 -3.16 14.35
N THR A 48 -1.40 -3.48 15.63
CA THR A 48 -2.30 -4.34 16.39
C THR A 48 -3.69 -3.73 16.49
N GLU A 49 -3.79 -2.46 16.87
CA GLU A 49 -5.05 -1.70 16.93
C GLU A 49 -5.76 -1.69 15.59
N LEU A 50 -5.02 -1.50 14.50
CA LEU A 50 -5.56 -1.54 13.15
C LEU A 50 -6.17 -2.91 12.80
N LEU A 51 -5.54 -4.00 13.25
CA LEU A 51 -6.01 -5.37 13.00
C LEU A 51 -7.15 -5.80 13.94
N GLU A 52 -7.16 -5.30 15.17
CA GLU A 52 -8.21 -5.58 16.17
C GLU A 52 -9.54 -4.90 15.81
N HIS A 53 -9.48 -3.70 15.21
CA HIS A 53 -10.66 -2.96 14.82
C HIS A 53 -11.17 -3.44 13.45
N ASN A 54 -11.82 -4.60 13.42
CA ASN A 54 -12.50 -5.09 12.21
C ASN A 54 -13.43 -4.04 11.59
N ASP A 55 -14.07 -3.21 12.43
CA ASP A 55 -14.92 -2.11 11.98
C ASP A 55 -14.16 -1.10 11.10
N PHE A 56 -12.89 -0.87 11.39
CA PHE A 56 -12.02 -0.02 10.58
C PHE A 56 -11.86 -0.57 9.15
N LEU A 57 -11.49 -1.85 9.01
CA LEU A 57 -11.36 -2.49 7.69
C LEU A 57 -12.71 -2.57 6.97
N THR A 58 -13.79 -2.82 7.71
CA THR A 58 -15.15 -2.87 7.17
C THR A 58 -15.60 -1.49 6.68
N ALA A 59 -15.38 -0.43 7.45
CA ALA A 59 -15.76 0.93 7.06
C ALA A 59 -15.00 1.39 5.81
N GLN A 60 -13.70 1.17 5.75
CA GLN A 60 -12.91 1.49 4.57
C GLN A 60 -13.30 0.64 3.37
N SER A 61 -13.49 -0.66 3.55
CA SER A 61 -13.98 -1.55 2.51
C SER A 61 -15.36 -1.12 2.01
N GLN A 62 -16.24 -0.62 2.87
CA GLN A 62 -17.55 -0.11 2.47
C GLN A 62 -17.42 1.11 1.56
N LYS A 63 -16.61 2.12 1.92
CA LYS A 63 -16.39 3.32 1.11
C LYS A 63 -15.81 2.97 -0.27
N ILE A 64 -14.86 2.06 -0.33
CA ILE A 64 -14.29 1.60 -1.59
C ILE A 64 -15.29 0.74 -2.38
N ARG A 65 -16.13 -0.05 -1.69
CA ARG A 65 -17.23 -0.79 -2.34
C ARG A 65 -18.30 0.15 -2.91
N GLU A 66 -18.54 1.30 -2.30
CA GLU A 66 -19.42 2.32 -2.88
C GLU A 66 -18.84 2.85 -4.19
N PHE A 67 -17.53 3.08 -4.25
CA PHE A 67 -16.88 3.41 -5.53
C PHE A 67 -17.03 2.28 -6.55
N TYR A 68 -16.79 1.03 -6.15
CA TYR A 68 -17.01 -0.11 -7.04
C TYR A 68 -18.45 -0.17 -7.55
N LYS A 69 -19.46 0.04 -6.68
CA LYS A 69 -20.87 0.09 -7.07
C LYS A 69 -21.17 1.22 -8.03
N TYR A 70 -20.61 2.41 -7.75
CA TYR A 70 -20.71 3.56 -8.66
C TYR A 70 -20.14 3.21 -10.03
N MET A 71 -18.94 2.65 -10.09
CA MET A 71 -18.30 2.27 -11.35
C MET A 71 -19.08 1.18 -12.10
N ALA A 72 -19.64 0.21 -11.38
CA ALA A 72 -20.47 -0.83 -11.97
C ALA A 72 -21.81 -0.27 -12.54
N HIS A 73 -22.31 0.82 -11.97
CA HIS A 73 -23.48 1.52 -12.48
C HIS A 73 -23.15 2.36 -13.72
N GLU A 74 -22.09 3.16 -13.65
CA GLU A 74 -21.66 4.04 -14.75
C GLU A 74 -21.05 3.25 -15.93
N TYR A 75 -20.37 2.14 -15.62
CA TYR A 75 -19.67 1.29 -16.60
C TYR A 75 -20.16 -0.17 -16.54
N PRO A 76 -21.48 -0.43 -16.79
CA PRO A 76 -22.05 -1.78 -16.64
C PRO A 76 -21.48 -2.82 -17.61
N PHE A 77 -20.77 -2.35 -18.64
CA PHE A 77 -20.10 -3.19 -19.63
C PHE A 77 -18.67 -3.59 -19.24
N LEU A 78 -18.11 -3.03 -18.16
CA LEU A 78 -16.79 -3.42 -17.66
C LEU A 78 -16.90 -4.52 -16.61
N ALA A 79 -15.97 -5.47 -16.65
CA ALA A 79 -15.80 -6.43 -15.56
C ALA A 79 -14.84 -5.84 -14.50
N PHE A 80 -15.24 -5.91 -13.24
CA PHE A 80 -14.44 -5.41 -12.10
C PHE A 80 -14.19 -6.50 -11.08
N THR A 81 -12.98 -6.53 -10.53
CA THR A 81 -12.64 -7.29 -9.34
C THR A 81 -12.06 -6.35 -8.30
N PHE A 82 -12.52 -6.48 -7.07
CA PHE A 82 -12.02 -5.71 -5.94
C PHE A 82 -11.28 -6.65 -4.97
N LYS A 83 -10.03 -6.29 -4.62
CA LYS A 83 -9.20 -7.04 -3.69
C LYS A 83 -8.61 -6.08 -2.65
N GLY A 84 -8.87 -6.34 -1.37
CA GLY A 84 -8.21 -5.64 -0.27
C GLY A 84 -7.14 -6.53 0.35
N ARG A 85 -6.03 -5.93 0.80
CA ARG A 85 -5.01 -6.65 1.55
C ARG A 85 -4.34 -5.76 2.58
N ILE A 86 -3.90 -6.39 3.66
CA ILE A 86 -2.95 -5.81 4.61
C ILE A 86 -1.57 -6.36 4.26
N LYS A 87 -0.54 -5.52 4.27
CA LYS A 87 0.84 -5.96 4.09
C LYS A 87 1.24 -6.98 5.15
N SER A 88 2.04 -7.97 4.79
CA SER A 88 2.52 -8.95 5.75
C SER A 88 3.34 -8.29 6.85
N LEU A 89 3.30 -8.85 8.06
CA LEU A 89 4.07 -8.37 9.21
C LEU A 89 5.58 -8.38 8.94
N ILE A 90 6.07 -9.39 8.25
CA ILE A 90 7.49 -9.50 7.85
C ILE A 90 7.91 -8.27 7.05
N ARG A 91 7.10 -7.86 6.06
CA ARG A 91 7.39 -6.67 5.27
C ARG A 91 7.22 -5.36 6.03
N ALA A 92 6.36 -5.31 7.04
CA ALA A 92 6.25 -4.17 7.93
C ALA A 92 7.54 -4.02 8.77
N GLU A 93 8.07 -5.14 9.27
CA GLU A 93 9.36 -5.20 9.99
C GLU A 93 10.55 -4.81 9.10
N GLU A 94 10.65 -5.36 7.89
CA GLU A 94 11.69 -5.02 6.92
C GLU A 94 11.68 -3.51 6.62
N LYS A 95 10.49 -2.93 6.42
CA LYS A 95 10.35 -1.49 6.21
C LYS A 95 10.71 -0.68 7.46
N PHE A 96 10.31 -1.14 8.65
CA PHE A 96 10.70 -0.48 9.89
C PHE A 96 12.22 -0.45 10.01
N ASN A 97 12.88 -1.58 9.79
CA ASN A 97 14.34 -1.68 9.83
C ASN A 97 14.99 -0.75 8.80
N GLY A 98 14.57 -0.77 7.53
CA GLY A 98 15.12 0.07 6.48
C GLY A 98 14.87 1.57 6.66
N TYR A 99 13.71 1.98 7.18
CA TYR A 99 13.40 3.41 7.34
C TYR A 99 13.84 3.99 8.68
N ILE A 100 13.87 3.19 9.73
CA ILE A 100 14.13 3.67 11.09
C ILE A 100 15.52 3.25 11.54
N VAL A 101 15.84 1.97 11.54
CA VAL A 101 17.10 1.45 12.08
C VAL A 101 18.28 1.90 11.23
N GLU A 102 18.20 1.77 9.91
CA GLU A 102 19.25 2.24 8.99
C GLU A 102 19.44 3.76 9.11
N TYR A 103 18.34 4.52 9.17
CA TYR A 103 18.41 5.97 9.37
C TYR A 103 19.11 6.36 10.68
N ILE A 104 18.79 5.67 11.78
CA ILE A 104 19.44 5.91 13.09
C ILE A 104 20.93 5.63 12.99
N TYR A 105 21.30 4.52 12.35
CA TYR A 105 22.71 4.15 12.15
C TYR A 105 23.45 5.19 11.31
N ASP A 106 22.90 5.61 10.21
CA ASP A 106 23.46 6.61 9.31
C ASP A 106 23.60 7.98 10.01
N TYR A 107 22.58 8.38 10.75
CA TYR A 107 22.58 9.64 11.50
C TYR A 107 23.68 9.62 12.59
N TYR A 108 23.74 8.54 13.36
CA TYR A 108 24.75 8.37 14.40
C TYR A 108 26.17 8.39 13.82
N THR A 109 26.38 7.71 12.70
CA THR A 109 27.69 7.67 12.03
C THR A 109 28.11 9.07 11.56
N LYS A 110 27.18 9.91 11.12
CA LYS A 110 27.46 11.26 10.62
C LYS A 110 27.62 12.30 11.73
N HIS A 111 26.84 12.19 12.79
CA HIS A 111 26.71 13.25 13.80
C HIS A 111 27.25 12.88 15.20
N GLY A 112 27.58 11.61 15.44
CA GLY A 112 28.02 11.11 16.74
C GLY A 112 26.92 11.10 17.82
N THR A 113 25.68 11.41 17.46
CA THR A 113 24.51 11.47 18.36
C THR A 113 23.32 10.80 17.73
N TYR A 114 22.35 10.36 18.55
CA TYR A 114 21.08 9.82 18.03
C TYR A 114 20.19 10.92 17.43
N PRO A 115 19.38 10.59 16.39
CA PRO A 115 18.45 11.56 15.83
C PRO A 115 17.35 11.94 16.84
N PRO A 116 16.81 13.16 16.75
CA PRO A 116 15.69 13.59 17.58
C PRO A 116 14.46 12.68 17.39
N VAL A 117 13.75 12.41 18.48
CA VAL A 117 12.53 11.57 18.46
C VAL A 117 11.47 12.12 17.48
N SER A 118 11.41 13.45 17.31
CA SER A 118 10.50 14.10 16.33
C SER A 118 10.80 13.70 14.89
N GLU A 119 12.08 13.58 14.52
CA GLU A 119 12.48 13.13 13.19
C GLU A 119 12.12 11.66 12.94
N LEU A 120 12.31 10.82 13.96
CA LEU A 120 11.94 9.41 13.89
C LEU A 120 10.42 9.23 13.75
N LYS A 121 9.60 10.04 14.45
CA LYS A 121 8.14 10.06 14.27
C LYS A 121 7.76 10.46 12.85
N ASN A 122 8.44 11.45 12.27
CA ASN A 122 8.20 11.84 10.87
C ASN A 122 8.56 10.71 9.89
N LYS A 123 9.61 9.93 10.17
CA LYS A 123 9.95 8.74 9.38
C LYS A 123 8.89 7.65 9.49
N LEU A 124 8.34 7.42 10.68
CA LEU A 124 7.22 6.48 10.86
C LEU A 124 5.98 6.88 10.06
N SER A 125 5.72 8.19 9.89
CA SER A 125 4.60 8.67 9.07
C SER A 125 4.71 8.32 7.58
N CYS A 126 5.89 7.84 7.12
CA CYS A 126 6.10 7.35 5.76
C CYS A 126 5.49 5.96 5.49
N PHE A 127 4.99 5.26 6.52
CA PHE A 127 4.28 3.98 6.38
C PHE A 127 2.84 4.20 5.89
N ARG A 128 2.69 4.54 4.61
CA ARG A 128 1.40 4.93 4.00
C ARG A 128 0.72 3.81 3.20
N ASP A 129 1.35 2.64 3.08
CA ASP A 129 0.94 1.55 2.20
C ASP A 129 0.68 0.24 2.93
N PHE A 130 0.36 0.31 4.24
CA PHE A 130 0.08 -0.87 5.04
C PHE A 130 -1.25 -1.54 4.64
N ILE A 131 -2.26 -0.71 4.34
CA ILE A 131 -3.52 -1.13 3.76
C ILE A 131 -3.48 -0.80 2.26
N ALA A 132 -3.78 -1.77 1.43
CA ALA A 132 -3.88 -1.59 0.00
C ALA A 132 -5.18 -2.20 -0.55
N TYR A 133 -5.83 -1.47 -1.43
CA TYR A 133 -6.96 -1.96 -2.21
C TYR A 133 -6.57 -2.01 -3.68
N ARG A 134 -7.02 -3.04 -4.35
CA ARG A 134 -6.78 -3.23 -5.77
C ARG A 134 -8.10 -3.31 -6.51
N ILE A 135 -8.26 -2.47 -7.51
CA ILE A 135 -9.37 -2.50 -8.44
C ILE A 135 -8.81 -3.01 -9.76
N VAL A 136 -9.25 -4.19 -10.16
CA VAL A 136 -8.85 -4.84 -11.42
C VAL A 136 -10.02 -4.77 -12.37
N LEU A 137 -9.78 -4.26 -13.57
CA LEU A 137 -10.80 -4.13 -14.59
C LEU A 137 -10.41 -4.83 -15.88
N CYS A 138 -11.42 -5.26 -16.63
CA CYS A 138 -11.27 -5.86 -17.94
C CYS A 138 -12.42 -5.44 -18.84
N MET A 139 -12.14 -5.06 -20.08
CA MET A 139 -13.15 -4.91 -21.12
C MET A 139 -13.51 -6.29 -21.64
N PRO A 140 -14.74 -6.81 -21.44
CA PRO A 140 -15.17 -8.09 -22.00
C PRO A 140 -15.18 -8.04 -23.54
N LYS A 141 -14.76 -9.13 -24.18
CA LYS A 141 -14.66 -9.20 -25.64
C LYS A 141 -15.97 -8.89 -26.37
N CYS A 142 -17.12 -9.22 -25.76
CA CYS A 142 -18.45 -8.96 -26.32
C CYS A 142 -18.82 -7.47 -26.38
N HIS A 143 -18.09 -6.61 -25.69
CA HIS A 143 -18.31 -5.15 -25.69
C HIS A 143 -17.24 -4.38 -26.46
N LEU A 144 -16.25 -5.07 -27.06
CA LEU A 144 -15.26 -4.43 -27.92
C LEU A 144 -15.85 -3.94 -29.23
N LYS A 145 -15.38 -2.80 -29.70
CA LYS A 145 -15.69 -2.35 -31.06
C LYS A 145 -14.95 -3.22 -32.08
N PRO A 146 -15.44 -3.34 -33.32
CA PRO A 146 -14.74 -4.06 -34.38
C PRO A 146 -13.32 -3.54 -34.56
N GLY A 147 -12.33 -4.44 -34.44
CA GLY A 147 -10.90 -4.10 -34.57
C GLY A 147 -10.25 -3.48 -33.33
N GLU A 148 -10.98 -3.29 -32.23
CA GLU A 148 -10.43 -2.76 -30.98
C GLU A 148 -9.68 -3.86 -30.20
N ASP A 149 -8.45 -3.55 -29.73
CA ASP A 149 -7.70 -4.44 -28.85
C ASP A 149 -8.23 -4.36 -27.42
N GLN A 150 -8.41 -5.52 -26.80
CA GLN A 150 -8.97 -5.64 -25.46
C GLN A 150 -8.17 -4.90 -24.38
N GLU A 151 -6.84 -5.02 -24.44
CA GLU A 151 -5.97 -4.37 -23.44
C GLU A 151 -5.97 -2.87 -23.61
N THR A 152 -5.92 -2.39 -24.85
CA THR A 152 -5.98 -0.96 -25.19
C THR A 152 -7.29 -0.34 -24.69
N ALA A 153 -8.42 -1.03 -24.91
CA ALA A 153 -9.71 -0.60 -24.38
C ALA A 153 -9.73 -0.59 -22.85
N SER A 154 -9.21 -1.65 -22.22
CA SER A 154 -9.12 -1.74 -20.76
C SER A 154 -8.27 -0.62 -20.16
N ILE A 155 -7.12 -0.30 -20.75
CA ILE A 155 -6.25 0.81 -20.31
C ILE A 155 -6.96 2.15 -20.44
N ARG A 156 -7.66 2.40 -21.51
CA ARG A 156 -8.42 3.65 -21.71
C ARG A 156 -9.43 3.86 -20.59
N TYR A 157 -10.25 2.87 -20.27
CA TYR A 157 -11.22 2.95 -19.17
C TYR A 157 -10.55 2.99 -17.79
N LEU A 158 -9.40 2.36 -17.63
CA LEU A 158 -8.62 2.46 -16.39
C LEU A 158 -8.22 3.92 -16.10
N TYR A 159 -7.77 4.66 -17.10
CA TYR A 159 -7.44 6.08 -16.95
C TYR A 159 -8.69 6.94 -16.79
N GLU A 160 -9.80 6.60 -17.44
CA GLU A 160 -11.07 7.31 -17.26
C GLU A 160 -11.56 7.20 -15.82
N ILE A 161 -11.50 6.00 -15.23
CA ILE A 161 -11.77 5.75 -13.81
C ILE A 161 -10.78 6.52 -12.92
N ALA A 162 -9.50 6.52 -13.27
CA ALA A 162 -8.49 7.25 -12.51
C ALA A 162 -8.76 8.75 -12.48
N ASN A 163 -9.33 9.33 -13.52
CA ASN A 163 -9.68 10.76 -13.56
C ASN A 163 -10.81 11.13 -12.59
N VAL A 164 -11.73 10.23 -12.30
CA VAL A 164 -12.87 10.50 -11.39
C VAL A 164 -12.62 10.06 -9.95
N LEU A 165 -11.69 9.11 -9.73
CA LEU A 165 -11.46 8.52 -8.42
C LEU A 165 -11.07 9.53 -7.33
N PRO A 166 -10.17 10.51 -7.55
CA PRO A 166 -9.81 11.49 -6.51
C PRO A 166 -11.04 12.25 -5.98
N GLY A 167 -11.83 12.87 -6.86
CA GLY A 167 -13.03 13.61 -6.47
C GLY A 167 -14.06 12.74 -5.76
N PHE A 168 -14.28 11.51 -6.25
CA PHE A 168 -15.18 10.57 -5.59
C PHE A 168 -14.76 10.25 -4.15
N LEU A 169 -13.45 10.10 -3.91
CA LEU A 169 -12.90 9.81 -2.57
C LEU A 169 -12.98 11.03 -1.65
N GLU A 170 -12.67 12.23 -2.15
CA GLU A 170 -12.73 13.49 -1.38
C GLU A 170 -14.15 13.78 -0.90
N GLU A 171 -15.16 13.59 -1.74
CA GLU A 171 -16.58 13.73 -1.36
C GLU A 171 -17.00 12.77 -0.22
N ARG A 172 -16.24 11.69 0.00
CA ARG A 172 -16.52 10.68 1.04
C ARG A 172 -15.62 10.80 2.25
N GLY A 173 -14.94 11.93 2.41
CA GLY A 173 -14.16 12.24 3.59
C GLY A 173 -12.75 11.65 3.60
N PHE A 174 -12.21 11.32 2.42
CA PHE A 174 -10.79 11.04 2.27
C PHE A 174 -10.02 12.31 1.91
N THR A 175 -8.76 12.38 2.25
CA THR A 175 -7.82 13.36 1.73
C THR A 175 -6.90 12.66 0.75
N VAL A 176 -6.85 13.15 -0.50
CA VAL A 176 -5.99 12.58 -1.53
C VAL A 176 -4.59 13.18 -1.40
N GLU A 177 -3.59 12.31 -1.29
CA GLU A 177 -2.19 12.71 -1.12
C GLU A 177 -1.49 12.92 -2.46
N SER A 178 -0.74 14.01 -2.57
CA SER A 178 0.14 14.22 -3.73
C SER A 178 1.27 13.21 -3.74
N ALA A 179 1.59 12.68 -4.91
CA ALA A 179 2.71 11.75 -5.12
C ALA A 179 4.06 12.49 -5.18
N TYR A 180 4.51 13.05 -4.04
CA TYR A 180 5.76 13.79 -3.97
C TYR A 180 6.97 12.92 -4.32
N GLY A 181 7.96 13.54 -4.99
CA GLY A 181 9.23 12.89 -5.32
C GLY A 181 9.14 11.85 -6.45
N VAL A 182 7.98 11.68 -7.05
CA VAL A 182 7.77 10.77 -8.19
C VAL A 182 7.61 11.57 -9.48
N LYS A 183 8.16 11.07 -10.57
CA LYS A 183 7.98 11.66 -11.91
C LYS A 183 6.48 11.69 -12.24
N LYS A 184 5.98 12.87 -12.61
CA LYS A 184 4.59 13.02 -13.06
C LYS A 184 4.28 12.08 -14.22
N SER A 185 3.04 11.58 -14.26
CA SER A 185 2.56 10.80 -15.39
C SER A 185 2.68 11.58 -16.72
N THR A 186 3.18 10.91 -17.73
CA THR A 186 3.25 11.44 -19.10
C THR A 186 2.06 11.00 -19.94
N SER A 187 1.12 10.23 -19.37
CA SER A 187 -0.06 9.74 -20.08
C SER A 187 -0.94 10.91 -20.52
N PRO A 188 -1.33 10.98 -21.80
CA PRO A 188 -2.32 11.93 -22.28
C PRO A 188 -3.75 11.57 -21.83
N LEU A 189 -3.96 10.36 -21.30
CA LEU A 189 -5.28 9.87 -20.83
C LEU A 189 -5.59 10.31 -19.40
N LEU A 190 -4.59 10.81 -18.65
CA LEU A 190 -4.77 11.31 -17.30
C LEU A 190 -4.86 12.85 -17.33
N ASN A 191 -5.91 13.39 -16.75
CA ASN A 191 -6.15 14.84 -16.67
C ASN A 191 -5.05 15.53 -15.87
N GLU A 192 -4.67 16.75 -16.26
CA GLU A 192 -3.55 17.50 -15.63
C GLU A 192 -3.78 17.78 -14.14
N ASP A 193 -5.02 18.04 -13.74
CA ASP A 193 -5.43 18.33 -12.36
C ASP A 193 -5.29 17.12 -11.42
N VAL A 194 -5.35 15.90 -11.93
CA VAL A 194 -5.24 14.67 -11.12
C VAL A 194 -3.87 13.98 -11.26
N LYS A 195 -3.04 14.34 -12.25
CA LYS A 195 -1.71 13.74 -12.44
C LYS A 195 -0.82 13.78 -11.20
N MET A 196 -0.96 14.82 -10.38
CA MET A 196 -0.16 15.00 -9.18
C MET A 196 -0.43 13.96 -8.09
N TYR A 197 -1.57 13.27 -8.13
CA TYR A 197 -1.96 12.27 -7.13
C TYR A 197 -1.47 10.87 -7.47
N TYR A 198 -1.10 10.62 -8.74
CA TYR A 198 -0.80 9.28 -9.22
C TYR A 198 0.69 8.99 -9.37
N ARG A 199 1.08 7.80 -8.89
CA ARG A 199 2.28 7.10 -9.33
C ARG A 199 1.90 6.23 -10.50
N ASP A 200 2.27 6.65 -11.71
CA ASP A 200 1.93 5.97 -12.94
C ASP A 200 3.06 5.03 -13.38
N TYR A 201 2.87 3.76 -13.08
CA TYR A 201 3.79 2.68 -13.49
C TYR A 201 3.40 2.06 -14.84
N ILE A 202 2.38 2.60 -15.53
CA ILE A 202 1.98 2.14 -16.87
C ILE A 202 2.80 2.88 -17.91
N CYS A 203 2.86 4.22 -17.84
CA CYS A 203 3.65 5.06 -18.74
C CYS A 203 5.12 5.21 -18.32
N GLY A 204 5.43 4.98 -17.06
CA GLY A 204 6.80 4.93 -16.55
C GLY A 204 7.35 3.52 -16.67
N THR A 205 8.45 3.33 -17.36
CA THR A 205 9.15 2.04 -17.41
C THR A 205 9.66 1.67 -16.01
N SER A 206 8.87 0.92 -15.25
CA SER A 206 9.45 0.09 -14.22
C SER A 206 10.22 -1.01 -14.97
N GLY A 207 11.55 -1.04 -14.88
CA GLY A 207 12.41 -1.95 -15.65
C GLY A 207 12.18 -3.47 -15.44
N LYS A 208 10.99 -3.87 -14.94
CA LYS A 208 10.63 -5.22 -14.54
C LYS A 208 9.22 -5.65 -14.99
N GLY A 209 8.58 -4.91 -15.89
CA GLY A 209 7.27 -5.26 -16.44
C GLY A 209 6.09 -5.04 -15.48
N TYR A 210 6.30 -4.46 -14.29
CA TYR A 210 5.23 -4.10 -13.38
C TYR A 210 4.47 -2.87 -13.88
N GLN A 211 3.13 -2.97 -13.96
CA GLN A 211 2.25 -1.90 -14.40
C GLN A 211 1.08 -1.74 -13.45
N SER A 212 0.79 -0.50 -13.05
CA SER A 212 -0.33 -0.14 -12.18
C SER A 212 -0.43 1.39 -12.08
N LEU A 213 -1.61 1.94 -11.78
CA LEU A 213 -1.74 3.30 -11.25
C LEU A 213 -1.94 3.20 -9.73
N HIS A 214 -1.17 3.98 -8.97
CA HIS A 214 -1.29 4.02 -7.51
C HIS A 214 -1.67 5.41 -7.04
N ILE A 215 -2.64 5.49 -6.17
CA ILE A 215 -3.04 6.70 -5.45
C ILE A 215 -3.01 6.41 -3.94
N THR A 216 -2.45 7.35 -3.18
CA THR A 216 -2.43 7.28 -1.71
C THR A 216 -3.47 8.22 -1.17
N VAL A 217 -4.28 7.74 -0.24
CA VAL A 217 -5.32 8.52 0.42
C VAL A 217 -5.25 8.36 1.94
N TYR A 218 -5.66 9.40 2.64
CA TYR A 218 -5.83 9.40 4.09
C TYR A 218 -7.31 9.39 4.42
N ASP A 219 -7.78 8.41 5.18
CA ASP A 219 -9.16 8.38 5.68
C ASP A 219 -9.23 9.20 6.97
N ASN A 220 -9.92 10.34 6.90
CA ASN A 220 -10.07 11.24 8.04
C ASN A 220 -10.89 10.61 9.19
N SER A 221 -11.73 9.62 8.92
CA SER A 221 -12.55 8.94 9.93
C SER A 221 -11.74 7.92 10.74
N SER A 222 -10.95 7.10 10.08
CA SER A 222 -10.13 6.07 10.71
C SER A 222 -8.70 6.52 11.02
N ARG A 223 -8.33 7.73 10.57
CA ARG A 223 -6.99 8.33 10.75
C ARG A 223 -5.86 7.45 10.22
N SER A 224 -6.07 6.84 9.08
CA SER A 224 -5.09 5.95 8.48
C SER A 224 -4.89 6.17 7.00
N PHE A 225 -3.69 5.87 6.53
CA PHE A 225 -3.37 5.85 5.12
C PHE A 225 -3.75 4.52 4.48
N MET A 226 -4.15 4.61 3.22
CA MET A 226 -4.32 3.44 2.35
C MET A 226 -3.83 3.76 0.94
N GLU A 227 -3.44 2.73 0.23
CA GLU A 227 -3.10 2.79 -1.19
C GLU A 227 -4.20 2.15 -2.02
N VAL A 228 -4.68 2.83 -3.05
CA VAL A 228 -5.57 2.24 -4.06
C VAL A 228 -4.78 2.01 -5.34
N GLN A 229 -4.82 0.80 -5.85
CA GLN A 229 -4.13 0.35 -7.06
C GLN A 229 -5.17 0.05 -8.14
N LEU A 230 -5.02 0.69 -9.29
CA LEU A 230 -5.83 0.41 -10.47
C LEU A 230 -5.00 -0.40 -11.47
N ARG A 231 -5.54 -1.51 -11.96
CA ARG A 231 -4.91 -2.41 -12.92
C ARG A 231 -5.89 -2.93 -13.95
N THR A 232 -5.42 -3.26 -15.14
CA THR A 232 -6.14 -4.17 -16.01
C THR A 232 -5.93 -5.62 -15.54
N GLN A 233 -6.77 -6.56 -16.01
CA GLN A 233 -6.60 -7.99 -15.70
C GLN A 233 -5.20 -8.47 -16.12
N LYS A 234 -4.73 -8.08 -17.30
CA LYS A 234 -3.40 -8.46 -17.80
C LYS A 234 -2.26 -7.95 -16.91
N MET A 235 -2.38 -6.70 -16.41
CA MET A 235 -1.41 -6.14 -15.46
C MET A 235 -1.42 -6.90 -14.14
N ASP A 236 -2.61 -7.27 -13.65
CA ASP A 236 -2.75 -8.05 -12.40
C ASP A 236 -2.17 -9.44 -12.55
N ASP A 237 -2.46 -10.15 -13.65
CA ASP A 237 -1.89 -11.47 -13.93
C ASP A 237 -0.36 -11.42 -14.05
N THR A 238 0.18 -10.40 -14.71
CA THR A 238 1.65 -10.20 -14.81
C THR A 238 2.28 -9.96 -13.44
N ALA A 239 1.61 -9.21 -12.57
CA ALA A 239 2.11 -8.90 -11.23
C ALA A 239 2.00 -10.08 -10.25
N GLU A 240 0.99 -10.96 -10.41
CA GLU A 240 0.75 -12.10 -9.50
C GLU A 240 1.50 -13.38 -9.94
N ILE A 241 1.61 -13.63 -11.25
CA ILE A 241 2.12 -14.89 -11.81
C ILE A 241 3.43 -14.68 -12.58
N GLY A 242 3.66 -13.47 -13.11
CA GLY A 242 4.79 -13.15 -13.96
C GLY A 242 6.13 -12.94 -13.23
N PRO A 243 7.19 -12.60 -13.96
CA PRO A 243 8.52 -12.33 -13.40
C PRO A 243 8.55 -11.13 -12.43
N ALA A 244 7.48 -10.34 -12.38
CA ALA A 244 7.26 -9.29 -11.38
C ALA A 244 6.63 -9.82 -10.08
N ASN A 245 6.39 -11.12 -9.96
CA ASN A 245 5.82 -11.74 -8.77
C ASN A 245 6.80 -11.59 -7.58
N HIS A 246 6.28 -11.12 -6.46
CA HIS A 246 7.04 -10.92 -5.23
C HIS A 246 7.74 -12.21 -4.71
N LEU A 247 7.21 -13.40 -4.99
CA LEU A 247 7.84 -14.69 -4.64
C LEU A 247 9.13 -14.97 -5.43
N GLY A 248 9.26 -14.45 -6.66
CA GLY A 248 10.50 -14.52 -7.46
C GLY A 248 11.60 -13.58 -6.98
N TYR A 249 11.24 -12.55 -6.20
CA TYR A 249 12.17 -11.59 -5.60
C TYR A 249 12.86 -12.14 -4.36
N GLU A 250 12.13 -12.90 -3.55
CA GLU A 250 12.64 -13.47 -2.29
C GLU A 250 13.75 -14.52 -2.54
N LYS A 251 13.70 -15.22 -3.69
CA LYS A 251 14.75 -16.18 -4.07
C LYS A 251 16.04 -15.56 -4.62
N LYS A 252 16.00 -14.31 -5.12
CA LYS A 252 17.18 -13.63 -5.70
C LYS A 252 17.94 -12.74 -4.72
N GLN A 253 17.45 -12.55 -3.51
CA GLN A 253 18.16 -11.82 -2.45
C GLN A 253 18.85 -12.78 -1.45
N GLN A 254 18.69 -14.10 -1.63
CA GLN A 254 19.34 -15.14 -0.79
C GLN A 254 20.55 -15.79 -1.50
N ASP A 255 20.84 -15.46 -2.76
CA ASP A 255 22.04 -15.80 -3.50
C ASP A 255 22.96 -14.55 -3.62
#